data_2f5ea1a303fcfd0c3da6f4a4924e8465
#
_entry.id   2f5ea1a303fcfd0c3da6f4a4924e8465
#
_cell.length_a   1.000
_cell.length_b   1.000
_cell.length_c   1.000
_cell.angle_alpha   90.00
_cell.angle_beta   90.00
_cell.angle_gamma   90.00
#
_symmetry.space_group_name_H-M   'P 1'
#
loop_
_entity.id
_entity.type
_entity.pdbx_description
1 polymer ?
#
loop_
_entity_poly.entity_id
_entity_poly.type
_entity_poly.pdbx_seq_one_letter_code
_entity_poly.pdbx_strand_id
1 'polypeptide(L)'
;MEETATTIPLIGDSAPSFKAQTTEGMVSFPEDYKGKWVILFSHPADFTPVCTTEFMTFASMAEELRALDAELLGLSIDSNFSHIAWVRAIKERAEFRGMKNLDIPFPIIADIKMDVARKYGMVQPNASTTQAVRAVYFIDPQGRVRALIYYPLSNGWNFQEIKRLLIAMQLSDKHGVATPADWQPGEEVIVPPPSTASKAGQRLEEAGDGYRCVDWYLCFKPAP
;
A
#
# COMPACT_ATOMS: atom_id res chain seq x y z
N MET A 1 -3.61 34.07 -7.10
CA MET A 1 -3.55 32.66 -7.60
C MET A 1 -4.27 31.83 -6.54
N GLU A 2 -5.44 31.31 -6.87
CA GLU A 2 -6.14 30.38 -5.97
C GLU A 2 -5.24 29.14 -5.83
N GLU A 3 -4.78 28.87 -4.62
CA GLU A 3 -4.24 27.57 -4.26
C GLU A 3 -5.35 26.55 -4.48
N THR A 4 -5.26 25.79 -5.55
CA THR A 4 -6.12 24.63 -5.73
C THR A 4 -5.83 23.69 -4.57
N ALA A 5 -6.76 23.60 -3.63
CA ALA A 5 -6.68 22.67 -2.52
C ALA A 5 -6.41 21.26 -3.09
N THR A 6 -5.28 20.69 -2.73
CA THR A 6 -4.90 19.34 -3.16
C THR A 6 -5.84 18.38 -2.43
N THR A 7 -6.85 17.86 -3.11
CA THR A 7 -7.74 16.85 -2.53
C THR A 7 -7.03 15.51 -2.54
N ILE A 8 -6.72 14.98 -1.35
CA ILE A 8 -6.21 13.62 -1.18
C ILE A 8 -7.30 12.65 -1.60
N PRO A 9 -7.04 11.66 -2.46
CA PRO A 9 -8.01 10.61 -2.76
C PRO A 9 -8.42 9.86 -1.49
N LEU A 10 -9.71 9.71 -1.29
CA LEU A 10 -10.26 9.06 -0.10
C LEU A 10 -10.43 7.54 -0.32
N ILE A 11 -10.59 6.80 0.78
CA ILE A 11 -10.92 5.37 0.72
C ILE A 11 -12.24 5.18 0.00
N GLY A 12 -12.24 4.33 -1.04
CA GLY A 12 -13.37 4.06 -1.92
C GLY A 12 -13.38 4.86 -3.22
N ASP A 13 -12.60 5.95 -3.30
CA ASP A 13 -12.48 6.71 -4.54
C ASP A 13 -11.76 5.91 -5.63
N SER A 14 -12.06 6.24 -6.89
CA SER A 14 -11.22 5.80 -8.00
C SER A 14 -9.84 6.43 -7.89
N ALA A 15 -8.81 5.62 -7.99
CA ALA A 15 -7.43 6.11 -7.98
C ALA A 15 -7.20 7.07 -9.16
N PRO A 16 -6.67 8.28 -8.93
CA PRO A 16 -6.42 9.26 -9.97
C PRO A 16 -5.55 8.71 -11.10
N SER A 17 -6.03 8.78 -12.33
CA SER A 17 -5.31 8.31 -13.50
C SER A 17 -4.15 9.23 -13.87
N PHE A 18 -3.08 8.64 -14.40
CA PHE A 18 -1.93 9.37 -14.92
C PHE A 18 -1.16 8.56 -15.98
N LYS A 19 -0.32 9.28 -16.72
CA LYS A 19 0.74 8.69 -17.55
C LYS A 19 2.06 9.28 -17.11
N ALA A 20 3.05 8.45 -16.88
CA ALA A 20 4.34 8.90 -16.36
C ALA A 20 5.50 8.06 -16.89
N GLN A 21 6.68 8.70 -16.98
CA GLN A 21 7.93 8.01 -17.26
C GLN A 21 8.41 7.29 -16.00
N THR A 22 8.86 6.05 -16.16
CA THR A 22 9.47 5.26 -15.10
C THR A 22 10.84 4.74 -15.52
N THR A 23 11.55 4.10 -14.61
CA THR A 23 12.80 3.37 -14.88
C THR A 23 12.63 2.24 -15.90
N GLU A 24 11.42 1.75 -16.12
CA GLU A 24 11.09 0.65 -17.03
C GLU A 24 10.29 1.09 -18.26
N GLY A 25 10.17 2.40 -18.49
CA GLY A 25 9.42 2.97 -19.61
C GLY A 25 8.20 3.76 -19.17
N MET A 26 7.29 4.03 -20.12
CA MET A 26 6.04 4.74 -19.84
C MET A 26 5.04 3.84 -19.15
N VAL A 27 4.37 4.35 -18.15
CA VAL A 27 3.25 3.68 -17.47
C VAL A 27 1.96 4.49 -17.64
N SER A 28 0.84 3.79 -17.89
CA SER A 28 -0.52 4.33 -17.84
C SER A 28 -1.24 3.73 -16.64
N PHE A 29 -1.52 4.53 -15.63
CA PHE A 29 -2.18 4.08 -14.42
C PHE A 29 -3.65 4.55 -14.39
N PRO A 30 -4.61 3.69 -13.99
CA PRO A 30 -4.49 2.31 -13.52
C PRO A 30 -4.51 1.23 -14.62
N GLU A 31 -4.56 1.60 -15.89
CA GLU A 31 -4.83 0.72 -17.03
C GLU A 31 -3.85 -0.46 -17.12
N ASP A 32 -2.55 -0.21 -16.94
CA ASP A 32 -1.50 -1.23 -17.04
C ASP A 32 -1.50 -2.20 -15.85
N TYR A 33 -2.21 -1.86 -14.77
CA TYR A 33 -2.30 -2.66 -13.55
C TYR A 33 -3.69 -3.27 -13.32
N LYS A 34 -4.58 -3.19 -14.30
CA LYS A 34 -5.94 -3.69 -14.17
C LYS A 34 -5.98 -5.16 -13.78
N GLY A 35 -6.78 -5.48 -12.77
CA GLY A 35 -6.92 -6.84 -12.25
C GLY A 35 -5.89 -7.22 -11.18
N LYS A 36 -4.99 -6.30 -10.79
CA LYS A 36 -3.98 -6.51 -9.76
C LYS A 36 -4.12 -5.49 -8.64
N TRP A 37 -3.71 -5.85 -7.46
CA TRP A 37 -3.44 -4.89 -6.40
C TRP A 37 -2.19 -4.08 -6.74
N VAL A 38 -2.20 -2.80 -6.37
CA VAL A 38 -1.03 -1.93 -6.52
C VAL A 38 -0.71 -1.26 -5.19
N ILE A 39 0.55 -1.35 -4.81
CA ILE A 39 1.12 -0.55 -3.74
C ILE A 39 1.88 0.59 -4.41
N LEU A 40 1.19 1.73 -4.57
CA LEU A 40 1.81 2.96 -5.06
C LEU A 40 2.40 3.71 -3.87
N PHE A 41 3.70 3.96 -3.90
CA PHE A 41 4.36 4.61 -2.77
C PHE A 41 5.30 5.73 -3.21
N SER A 42 5.40 6.77 -2.38
CA SER A 42 6.30 7.90 -2.63
C SER A 42 7.43 7.96 -1.61
N HIS A 43 8.60 8.35 -2.05
CA HIS A 43 9.76 8.63 -1.19
C HIS A 43 10.26 10.07 -1.43
N PRO A 44 10.88 10.70 -0.42
CA PRO A 44 11.30 12.10 -0.51
C PRO A 44 12.34 12.39 -1.58
N ALA A 45 13.40 11.60 -1.66
CA ALA A 45 14.46 11.78 -2.66
C ALA A 45 15.36 10.53 -2.78
N ASP A 46 15.92 10.35 -3.97
CA ASP A 46 16.99 9.39 -4.23
C ASP A 46 18.22 9.69 -3.38
N PHE A 47 19.10 8.72 -3.24
CA PHE A 47 20.37 8.83 -2.49
C PHE A 47 20.22 9.29 -1.04
N THR A 48 19.05 9.03 -0.42
CA THR A 48 18.83 9.32 1.00
C THR A 48 18.82 8.04 1.84
N PRO A 49 19.24 8.09 3.12
CA PRO A 49 19.44 6.89 3.93
C PRO A 49 18.15 6.09 4.15
N VAL A 50 17.09 6.75 4.60
CA VAL A 50 15.82 6.07 4.91
C VAL A 50 15.19 5.48 3.64
N CYS A 51 15.16 6.23 2.53
CA CYS A 51 14.62 5.74 1.27
C CYS A 51 15.39 4.53 0.74
N THR A 52 16.74 4.53 0.90
CA THR A 52 17.57 3.39 0.51
C THR A 52 17.18 2.13 1.29
N THR A 53 16.98 2.22 2.60
CA THR A 53 16.56 1.07 3.41
C THR A 53 15.15 0.60 3.05
N GLU A 54 14.24 1.51 2.69
CA GLU A 54 12.89 1.19 2.25
C GLU A 54 12.88 0.44 0.92
N PHE A 55 13.64 0.92 -0.06
CA PHE A 55 13.74 0.27 -1.36
C PHE A 55 14.36 -1.13 -1.28
N MET A 56 15.41 -1.29 -0.48
CA MET A 56 15.99 -2.60 -0.21
C MET A 56 14.99 -3.56 0.44
N THR A 57 14.17 -3.06 1.37
CA THR A 57 13.16 -3.87 2.04
C THR A 57 12.03 -4.25 1.08
N PHE A 58 11.50 -3.32 0.28
CA PHE A 58 10.51 -3.64 -0.76
C PHE A 58 11.07 -4.62 -1.79
N ALA A 59 12.31 -4.43 -2.22
CA ALA A 59 12.96 -5.35 -3.16
C ALA A 59 13.03 -6.78 -2.61
N SER A 60 13.38 -6.92 -1.33
CA SER A 60 13.43 -8.24 -0.68
C SER A 60 12.05 -8.91 -0.52
N MET A 61 10.97 -8.14 -0.54
CA MET A 61 9.59 -8.62 -0.41
C MET A 61 8.84 -8.69 -1.75
N ALA A 62 9.44 -8.24 -2.85
CA ALA A 62 8.74 -8.06 -4.11
C ALA A 62 8.14 -9.37 -4.67
N GLU A 63 8.85 -10.49 -4.56
CA GLU A 63 8.32 -11.79 -4.99
C GLU A 63 7.15 -12.25 -4.13
N GLU A 64 7.23 -12.03 -2.82
CA GLU A 64 6.15 -12.35 -1.89
C GLU A 64 4.90 -11.51 -2.16
N LEU A 65 5.06 -10.22 -2.44
CA LEU A 65 3.95 -9.34 -2.80
C LEU A 65 3.34 -9.72 -4.15
N ARG A 66 4.13 -10.11 -5.14
CA ARG A 66 3.62 -10.64 -6.42
C ARG A 66 2.85 -11.94 -6.23
N ALA A 67 3.28 -12.81 -5.32
CA ALA A 67 2.53 -14.03 -4.99
C ALA A 67 1.17 -13.72 -4.33
N LEU A 68 0.99 -12.50 -3.81
CA LEU A 68 -0.28 -11.94 -3.33
C LEU A 68 -0.98 -11.09 -4.39
N ASP A 69 -0.68 -11.26 -5.68
CA ASP A 69 -1.22 -10.46 -6.79
C ASP A 69 -1.07 -8.94 -6.61
N ALA A 70 0.00 -8.50 -5.96
CA ALA A 70 0.28 -7.09 -5.72
C ALA A 70 1.57 -6.62 -6.39
N GLU A 71 1.47 -5.54 -7.15
CA GLU A 71 2.58 -4.89 -7.83
C GLU A 71 3.03 -3.64 -7.06
N LEU A 72 4.34 -3.39 -7.07
CA LEU A 72 4.95 -2.20 -6.47
C LEU A 72 5.15 -1.13 -7.54
N LEU A 73 4.86 0.12 -7.20
CA LEU A 73 5.09 1.27 -8.06
C LEU A 73 5.63 2.42 -7.21
N GLY A 74 6.94 2.69 -7.34
CA GLY A 74 7.60 3.77 -6.61
C GLY A 74 7.42 5.12 -7.28
N LEU A 75 7.52 6.21 -6.53
CA LEU A 75 7.46 7.58 -7.02
C LEU A 75 8.38 8.50 -6.22
N SER A 76 9.12 9.35 -6.91
CA SER A 76 9.64 10.60 -6.34
C SER A 76 9.67 11.70 -7.38
N ILE A 77 10.05 12.88 -6.93
CA ILE A 77 10.21 14.07 -7.79
C ILE A 77 11.56 14.11 -8.52
N ASP A 78 12.41 13.10 -8.32
CA ASP A 78 13.72 13.01 -8.99
C ASP A 78 13.56 12.66 -10.48
N SER A 79 14.64 12.87 -11.23
CA SER A 79 14.67 12.53 -12.65
C SER A 79 14.84 11.03 -12.86
N ASN A 80 14.40 10.53 -14.01
CA ASN A 80 14.61 9.13 -14.38
C ASN A 80 16.09 8.73 -14.40
N PHE A 81 16.97 9.64 -14.76
CA PHE A 81 18.42 9.41 -14.71
C PHE A 81 18.95 9.27 -13.28
N SER A 82 18.38 10.04 -12.34
CA SER A 82 18.67 9.88 -10.91
C SER A 82 18.25 8.50 -10.41
N HIS A 83 17.01 8.09 -10.69
CA HIS A 83 16.51 6.77 -10.32
C HIS A 83 17.40 5.64 -10.83
N ILE A 84 17.75 5.66 -12.12
CA ILE A 84 18.63 4.65 -12.73
C ILE A 84 20.00 4.60 -12.02
N ALA A 85 20.59 5.76 -11.75
CA ALA A 85 21.86 5.84 -11.06
C ALA A 85 21.76 5.35 -9.61
N TRP A 86 20.67 5.70 -8.92
CA TRP A 86 20.44 5.30 -7.53
C TRP A 86 20.16 3.81 -7.39
N VAL A 87 19.31 3.23 -8.22
CA VAL A 87 19.05 1.77 -8.24
C VAL A 87 20.34 0.99 -8.45
N ARG A 88 21.19 1.43 -9.39
CA ARG A 88 22.52 0.86 -9.59
C ARG A 88 23.41 0.99 -8.34
N ALA A 89 23.42 2.16 -7.69
CA ALA A 89 24.20 2.39 -6.49
C ALA A 89 23.70 1.51 -5.31
N ILE A 90 22.38 1.29 -5.18
CA ILE A 90 21.81 0.36 -4.20
C ILE A 90 22.37 -1.04 -4.44
N LYS A 91 22.28 -1.54 -5.67
CA LYS A 91 22.79 -2.87 -6.01
C LYS A 91 24.28 -3.04 -5.73
N GLU A 92 25.10 -2.07 -6.14
CA GLU A 92 26.56 -2.17 -6.10
C GLU A 92 27.14 -1.89 -4.71
N ARG A 93 26.49 -1.09 -3.86
CA ARG A 93 27.12 -0.50 -2.67
C ARG A 93 26.31 -0.55 -1.39
N ALA A 94 24.97 -0.68 -1.49
CA ALA A 94 24.16 -0.64 -0.28
C ALA A 94 24.12 -1.99 0.44
N GLU A 95 24.19 -1.90 1.76
CA GLU A 95 23.97 -3.05 2.65
C GLU A 95 23.08 -2.62 3.81
N PHE A 96 22.03 -3.41 4.09
CA PHE A 96 21.13 -3.17 5.20
C PHE A 96 20.55 -4.49 5.73
N ARG A 97 20.70 -4.76 7.02
CA ARG A 97 20.21 -5.98 7.70
C ARG A 97 20.61 -7.28 6.97
N GLY A 98 21.83 -7.34 6.48
CA GLY A 98 22.34 -8.48 5.72
C GLY A 98 21.89 -8.57 4.26
N MET A 99 20.99 -7.70 3.82
CA MET A 99 20.61 -7.54 2.42
C MET A 99 21.70 -6.78 1.67
N LYS A 100 22.14 -7.31 0.53
CA LYS A 100 23.12 -6.69 -0.38
C LYS A 100 22.98 -7.24 -1.79
N ASN A 101 23.53 -6.56 -2.78
CA ASN A 101 23.45 -6.93 -4.20
C ASN A 101 22.01 -7.14 -4.69
N LEU A 102 21.04 -6.34 -4.17
CA LEU A 102 19.64 -6.44 -4.52
C LEU A 102 19.34 -5.66 -5.80
N ASP A 103 18.65 -6.29 -6.72
CA ASP A 103 17.94 -5.59 -7.79
C ASP A 103 16.68 -4.95 -7.24
N ILE A 104 16.29 -3.81 -7.79
CA ILE A 104 15.00 -3.18 -7.52
C ILE A 104 14.04 -3.62 -8.62
N PRO A 105 13.19 -4.63 -8.37
CA PRO A 105 12.41 -5.29 -9.41
C PRO A 105 11.03 -4.65 -9.63
N PHE A 106 10.93 -3.33 -9.52
CA PHE A 106 9.70 -2.56 -9.72
C PHE A 106 10.02 -1.18 -10.31
N PRO A 107 9.10 -0.61 -11.11
CA PRO A 107 9.29 0.70 -11.72
C PRO A 107 9.23 1.84 -10.71
N ILE A 108 9.97 2.91 -11.01
CA ILE A 108 10.00 4.14 -10.21
C ILE A 108 9.59 5.30 -11.12
N ILE A 109 8.53 6.01 -10.76
CA ILE A 109 8.00 7.17 -11.49
C ILE A 109 8.89 8.38 -11.25
N ALA A 110 9.34 9.00 -12.34
CA ALA A 110 10.07 10.27 -12.34
C ALA A 110 9.10 11.45 -12.44
N ASP A 111 8.58 11.90 -11.31
CA ASP A 111 7.55 12.94 -11.24
C ASP A 111 8.12 14.33 -10.98
N ILE A 112 9.08 14.79 -11.81
CA ILE A 112 9.79 16.07 -11.67
C ILE A 112 8.83 17.27 -11.57
N LYS A 113 7.67 17.20 -12.23
CA LYS A 113 6.67 18.26 -12.21
C LYS A 113 5.71 18.17 -11.03
N MET A 114 5.82 17.12 -10.24
CA MET A 114 4.91 16.81 -9.12
C MET A 114 3.45 16.65 -9.56
N ASP A 115 3.20 16.27 -10.81
CA ASP A 115 1.84 16.12 -11.34
C ASP A 115 1.11 14.94 -10.68
N VAL A 116 1.78 13.81 -10.54
CA VAL A 116 1.25 12.62 -9.87
C VAL A 116 1.23 12.82 -8.35
N ALA A 117 2.34 13.30 -7.78
CA ALA A 117 2.46 13.53 -6.34
C ALA A 117 1.38 14.48 -5.81
N ARG A 118 1.02 15.52 -6.55
CA ARG A 118 -0.07 16.43 -6.18
C ARG A 118 -1.45 15.76 -6.28
N LYS A 119 -1.73 14.99 -7.34
CA LYS A 119 -2.99 14.25 -7.47
C LYS A 119 -3.26 13.29 -6.32
N TYR A 120 -2.20 12.76 -5.72
CA TYR A 120 -2.27 11.83 -4.59
C TYR A 120 -2.01 12.49 -3.24
N GLY A 121 -1.93 13.84 -3.17
CA GLY A 121 -1.67 14.54 -1.91
C GLY A 121 -0.32 14.22 -1.26
N MET A 122 0.63 13.71 -2.04
CA MET A 122 1.96 13.35 -1.56
C MET A 122 2.87 14.56 -1.36
N VAL A 123 2.53 15.71 -1.94
CA VAL A 123 3.19 16.99 -1.67
C VAL A 123 2.41 17.70 -0.58
N GLN A 124 3.00 17.82 0.59
CA GLN A 124 2.39 18.47 1.74
C GLN A 124 3.19 19.73 2.13
N PRO A 125 2.71 20.94 1.84
CA PRO A 125 3.50 22.18 1.95
C PRO A 125 4.08 22.44 3.34
N ASN A 126 3.38 22.01 4.40
CA ASN A 126 3.86 22.15 5.78
C ASN A 126 4.97 21.14 6.15
N ALA A 127 5.13 20.07 5.36
CA ALA A 127 6.22 19.12 5.52
C ALA A 127 7.38 19.43 4.57
N SER A 128 7.08 19.65 3.28
CA SER A 128 8.04 20.05 2.25
C SER A 128 7.31 20.58 1.02
N THR A 129 7.84 21.63 0.40
CA THR A 129 7.35 22.16 -0.89
C THR A 129 8.09 21.57 -2.09
N THR A 130 9.19 20.86 -1.85
CA THR A 130 10.13 20.39 -2.88
C THR A 130 10.35 18.87 -2.83
N GLN A 131 9.61 18.14 -2.01
CA GLN A 131 9.72 16.69 -1.88
C GLN A 131 8.34 16.09 -1.62
N ALA A 132 8.13 14.88 -2.10
CA ALA A 132 6.98 14.08 -1.67
C ALA A 132 7.21 13.57 -0.24
N VAL A 133 6.14 13.48 0.55
CA VAL A 133 6.18 12.78 1.85
C VAL A 133 6.23 11.27 1.63
N ARG A 134 6.45 10.50 2.70
CA ARG A 134 6.35 9.05 2.66
C ARG A 134 4.89 8.64 2.67
N ALA A 135 4.34 8.31 1.53
CA ALA A 135 2.97 7.85 1.38
C ALA A 135 2.92 6.45 0.74
N VAL A 136 2.01 5.63 1.23
CA VAL A 136 1.69 4.32 0.64
C VAL A 136 0.20 4.28 0.37
N TYR A 137 -0.17 4.01 -0.85
CA TYR A 137 -1.55 3.80 -1.31
C TYR A 137 -1.75 2.33 -1.66
N PHE A 138 -2.78 1.73 -1.11
CA PHE A 138 -3.26 0.41 -1.52
C PHE A 138 -4.41 0.60 -2.49
N ILE A 139 -4.23 0.11 -3.71
CA ILE A 139 -5.21 0.25 -4.79
C ILE A 139 -5.62 -1.16 -5.22
N ASP A 140 -6.93 -1.40 -5.24
CA ASP A 140 -7.47 -2.73 -5.54
C ASP A 140 -7.48 -3.03 -7.07
N PRO A 141 -7.79 -4.29 -7.47
CA PRO A 141 -7.86 -4.69 -8.87
C PRO A 141 -8.89 -3.93 -9.72
N GLN A 142 -9.82 -3.21 -9.09
CA GLN A 142 -10.80 -2.34 -9.75
C GLN A 142 -10.32 -0.88 -9.85
N GLY A 143 -9.11 -0.60 -9.37
CA GLY A 143 -8.53 0.75 -9.38
C GLY A 143 -9.10 1.67 -8.30
N ARG A 144 -9.57 1.15 -7.16
CA ARG A 144 -10.07 1.95 -6.03
C ARG A 144 -9.05 2.04 -4.93
N VAL A 145 -8.96 3.19 -4.30
CA VAL A 145 -8.14 3.41 -3.10
C VAL A 145 -8.77 2.66 -1.92
N ARG A 146 -8.00 1.80 -1.26
CA ARG A 146 -8.47 0.96 -0.15
C ARG A 146 -7.89 1.34 1.20
N ALA A 147 -6.66 1.80 1.22
CA ALA A 147 -5.99 2.29 2.42
C ALA A 147 -4.88 3.27 2.06
N LEU A 148 -4.52 4.10 3.02
CA LEU A 148 -3.44 5.09 2.91
C LEU A 148 -2.60 5.05 4.19
N ILE A 149 -1.28 5.14 4.03
CA ILE A 149 -0.33 5.29 5.14
C ILE A 149 0.55 6.50 4.83
N TYR A 150 0.62 7.44 5.76
CA TYR A 150 1.51 8.60 5.64
C TYR A 150 2.46 8.66 6.82
N TYR A 151 3.75 8.80 6.52
CA TYR A 151 4.79 8.94 7.52
C TYR A 151 5.58 10.24 7.31
N PRO A 152 6.12 10.82 8.39
CA PRO A 152 7.05 11.94 8.29
C PRO A 152 8.32 11.56 7.53
N LEU A 153 9.00 12.55 6.98
CA LEU A 153 10.21 12.36 6.17
C LEU A 153 11.32 11.56 6.88
N SER A 154 11.39 11.66 8.21
CA SER A 154 12.42 11.03 9.04
C SER A 154 12.16 9.56 9.41
N ASN A 155 10.96 9.04 9.16
CA ASN A 155 10.54 7.74 9.67
C ASN A 155 10.25 6.76 8.52
N GLY A 156 11.03 5.68 8.44
CA GLY A 156 10.77 4.60 7.48
C GLY A 156 9.54 3.76 7.86
N TRP A 157 8.89 3.18 6.85
CA TRP A 157 7.66 2.39 7.04
C TRP A 157 7.88 1.11 7.84
N ASN A 158 6.80 0.65 8.48
CA ASN A 158 6.69 -0.72 8.96
C ASN A 158 6.20 -1.63 7.83
N PHE A 159 7.10 -2.39 7.22
CA PHE A 159 6.80 -3.25 6.07
C PHE A 159 5.95 -4.47 6.45
N GLN A 160 6.02 -4.93 7.69
CA GLN A 160 5.15 -6.01 8.16
C GLN A 160 3.68 -5.53 8.19
N GLU A 161 3.44 -4.28 8.57
CA GLU A 161 2.09 -3.70 8.53
C GLU A 161 1.59 -3.52 7.09
N ILE A 162 2.44 -3.09 6.16
CA ILE A 162 2.05 -2.98 4.75
C ILE A 162 1.59 -4.34 4.22
N LYS A 163 2.34 -5.39 4.45
CA LYS A 163 1.99 -6.75 4.04
C LYS A 163 0.74 -7.26 4.78
N ARG A 164 0.69 -7.10 6.10
CA ARG A 164 -0.44 -7.52 6.93
C ARG A 164 -1.75 -6.89 6.45
N LEU A 165 -1.73 -5.58 6.19
CA LEU A 165 -2.91 -4.84 5.74
C LEU A 165 -3.38 -5.28 4.35
N LEU A 166 -2.46 -5.53 3.41
CA LEU A 166 -2.78 -6.09 2.10
C LEU A 166 -3.52 -7.42 2.24
N ILE A 167 -2.96 -8.36 3.02
CA ILE A 167 -3.56 -9.68 3.24
C ILE A 167 -4.93 -9.56 3.91
N ALA A 168 -5.07 -8.67 4.91
CA ALA A 168 -6.34 -8.43 5.59
C ALA A 168 -7.42 -7.94 4.64
N MET A 169 -7.11 -6.99 3.74
CA MET A 169 -8.05 -6.49 2.75
C MET A 169 -8.45 -7.57 1.73
N GLN A 170 -7.49 -8.32 1.23
CA GLN A 170 -7.76 -9.43 0.30
C GLN A 170 -8.63 -10.53 0.94
N LEU A 171 -8.35 -10.86 2.20
CA LEU A 171 -9.13 -11.85 2.95
C LEU A 171 -10.58 -11.37 3.14
N SER A 172 -10.75 -10.10 3.53
CA SER A 172 -12.07 -9.50 3.74
C SER A 172 -12.88 -9.49 2.45
N ASP A 173 -12.27 -9.10 1.34
CA ASP A 173 -12.93 -9.07 0.02
C ASP A 173 -13.34 -10.47 -0.45
N LYS A 174 -12.46 -11.44 -0.30
CA LYS A 174 -12.67 -12.81 -0.80
C LYS A 174 -13.72 -13.57 0.00
N HIS A 175 -13.77 -13.35 1.32
CA HIS A 175 -14.54 -14.20 2.22
C HIS A 175 -15.66 -13.47 2.97
N GLY A 176 -15.83 -12.16 2.77
CA GLY A 176 -16.86 -11.38 3.45
C GLY A 176 -16.70 -11.37 4.97
N VAL A 177 -15.46 -11.34 5.45
CA VAL A 177 -15.11 -11.31 6.87
C VAL A 177 -14.46 -9.98 7.26
N ALA A 178 -14.32 -9.73 8.56
CA ALA A 178 -13.52 -8.62 9.06
C ALA A 178 -12.35 -9.16 9.91
N THR A 179 -11.26 -8.41 9.96
CA THR A 179 -10.11 -8.74 10.81
C THR A 179 -10.21 -7.95 12.11
N PRO A 180 -9.99 -8.58 13.29
CA PRO A 180 -9.96 -7.85 14.55
C PRO A 180 -8.73 -6.94 14.67
N ALA A 181 -8.69 -6.13 15.72
CA ALA A 181 -7.51 -5.35 16.06
C ALA A 181 -6.28 -6.27 16.20
N ASP A 182 -5.12 -5.78 15.72
CA ASP A 182 -3.83 -6.48 15.74
C ASP A 182 -3.79 -7.83 15.02
N TRP A 183 -4.81 -8.17 14.27
CA TRP A 183 -4.91 -9.44 13.53
C TRP A 183 -3.67 -9.75 12.72
N GLN A 184 -3.21 -11.00 12.79
CA GLN A 184 -2.15 -11.52 11.96
C GLN A 184 -2.67 -12.63 11.02
N PRO A 185 -2.06 -12.81 9.84
CA PRO A 185 -2.44 -13.89 8.92
C PRO A 185 -2.45 -15.25 9.61
N GLY A 186 -3.60 -15.95 9.48
CA GLY A 186 -3.84 -17.25 10.11
C GLY A 186 -4.62 -17.19 11.42
N GLU A 187 -4.81 -16.03 12.01
CA GLU A 187 -5.64 -15.86 13.22
C GLU A 187 -7.14 -15.84 12.89
N GLU A 188 -7.97 -16.00 13.94
CA GLU A 188 -9.42 -15.93 13.81
C GLU A 188 -9.88 -14.59 13.19
N VAL A 189 -10.93 -14.66 12.40
CA VAL A 189 -11.59 -13.52 11.77
C VAL A 189 -12.95 -13.26 12.39
N ILE A 190 -13.44 -12.03 12.28
CA ILE A 190 -14.78 -11.65 12.73
C ILE A 190 -15.78 -11.95 11.62
N VAL A 191 -16.87 -12.61 12.00
CA VAL A 191 -18.04 -12.78 11.14
C VAL A 191 -18.88 -11.50 11.23
N PRO A 192 -19.17 -10.80 10.12
CA PRO A 192 -19.95 -9.57 10.15
C PRO A 192 -21.31 -9.77 10.87
N PRO A 193 -21.72 -8.83 11.70
CA PRO A 193 -22.95 -8.96 12.47
C PRO A 193 -24.19 -8.95 11.56
N PRO A 194 -25.26 -9.62 11.93
CA PRO A 194 -26.53 -9.54 11.21
C PRO A 194 -27.17 -8.16 11.39
N SER A 195 -27.94 -7.73 10.38
CA SER A 195 -28.57 -6.41 10.35
C SER A 195 -30.00 -6.37 10.94
N THR A 196 -30.53 -7.50 11.45
CA THR A 196 -31.89 -7.57 12.01
C THR A 196 -31.90 -8.25 13.37
N ALA A 197 -32.83 -7.85 14.24
CA ALA A 197 -32.97 -8.44 15.58
C ALA A 197 -33.25 -9.95 15.55
N SER A 198 -34.09 -10.41 14.61
CA SER A 198 -34.40 -11.83 14.43
C SER A 198 -33.15 -12.65 14.09
N LYS A 199 -32.33 -12.18 13.12
CA LYS A 199 -31.06 -12.85 12.77
C LYS A 199 -30.01 -12.74 13.89
N ALA A 200 -30.05 -11.69 14.70
CA ALA A 200 -29.18 -11.56 15.87
C ALA A 200 -29.48 -12.66 16.91
N GLY A 201 -30.78 -12.91 17.19
CA GLY A 201 -31.17 -14.01 18.05
C GLY A 201 -30.75 -15.38 17.50
N GLN A 202 -31.01 -15.65 16.22
CA GLN A 202 -30.58 -16.88 15.55
C GLN A 202 -29.06 -17.10 15.64
N ARG A 203 -28.26 -16.04 15.49
CA ARG A 203 -26.80 -16.12 15.58
C ARG A 203 -26.32 -16.68 16.94
N LEU A 204 -27.02 -16.31 18.03
CA LEU A 204 -26.67 -16.81 19.36
C LEU A 204 -27.08 -18.28 19.55
N GLU A 205 -28.19 -18.70 18.94
CA GLU A 205 -28.65 -20.10 18.94
C GLU A 205 -27.72 -21.01 18.14
N GLU A 206 -27.18 -20.50 17.03
CA GLU A 206 -26.21 -21.19 16.16
C GLU A 206 -24.76 -21.11 16.69
N ALA A 207 -24.50 -20.38 17.79
CA ALA A 207 -23.18 -20.27 18.40
C ALA A 207 -22.71 -21.68 18.84
N GLY A 208 -21.57 -22.12 18.28
CA GLY A 208 -21.08 -23.50 18.45
C GLY A 208 -20.90 -24.26 17.13
N ASP A 209 -21.65 -23.90 16.09
CA ASP A 209 -21.51 -24.48 14.74
C ASP A 209 -20.45 -23.72 13.92
N GLY A 210 -19.19 -23.77 14.36
CA GLY A 210 -18.06 -23.10 13.67
C GLY A 210 -17.86 -21.64 14.01
N TYR A 211 -18.60 -21.10 14.98
CA TYR A 211 -18.43 -19.76 15.51
C TYR A 211 -18.18 -19.76 17.01
N ARG A 212 -17.25 -18.92 17.46
CA ARG A 212 -17.09 -18.55 18.88
C ARG A 212 -17.66 -17.17 19.09
N CYS A 213 -18.82 -17.05 19.70
CA CYS A 213 -19.48 -15.76 19.94
C CYS A 213 -19.31 -15.31 21.40
N VAL A 214 -19.00 -14.01 21.59
CA VAL A 214 -19.13 -13.32 22.87
C VAL A 214 -20.56 -12.80 23.00
N ASP A 215 -21.11 -12.26 21.90
CA ASP A 215 -22.48 -11.84 21.73
C ASP A 215 -22.79 -11.84 20.21
N TRP A 216 -24.04 -11.64 19.80
CA TRP A 216 -24.49 -11.68 18.41
C TRP A 216 -23.69 -10.77 17.45
N TYR A 217 -23.12 -9.68 17.96
CA TYR A 217 -22.32 -8.72 17.18
C TYR A 217 -20.81 -9.02 17.16
N LEU A 218 -20.36 -9.91 18.03
CA LEU A 218 -18.93 -10.27 18.16
C LEU A 218 -18.74 -11.77 18.13
N CYS A 219 -18.65 -12.29 16.92
CA CYS A 219 -18.42 -13.70 16.65
C CYS A 219 -17.16 -13.91 15.81
N PHE A 220 -16.39 -14.91 16.18
CA PHE A 220 -15.13 -15.26 15.55
C PHE A 220 -15.25 -16.64 14.89
N LYS A 221 -14.48 -16.86 13.84
CA LYS A 221 -14.25 -18.15 13.22
C LYS A 221 -12.79 -18.28 12.77
N PRO A 222 -12.27 -19.51 12.59
CA PRO A 222 -10.98 -19.70 11.96
C PRO A 222 -10.88 -18.97 10.62
N ALA A 223 -9.69 -18.45 10.30
CA ALA A 223 -9.45 -17.85 8.98
C ALA A 223 -9.67 -18.94 7.89
N PRO A 224 -10.37 -18.60 6.79
CA PRO A 224 -10.63 -19.52 5.68
C PRO A 224 -9.40 -19.77 4.81
#